data_9d75359984dbf1170cc45c23302091e0
#
_entry.id   9d75359984dbf1170cc45c23302091e0
#
_cell.length_a   1.000
_cell.length_b   1.000
_cell.length_c   1.000
_cell.angle_alpha   90.00
_cell.angle_beta   90.00
_cell.angle_gamma   90.00
#
_symmetry.space_group_name_H-M   'P 1'
#
loop_
_entity.id
_entity.type
_entity.pdbx_description
1 polymer ?
#
loop_
_entity_poly.entity_id
_entity_poly.type
_entity_poly.pdbx_seq_one_letter_code
_entity_poly.pdbx_strand_id
1 'polypeptide(L)'
;MSALTLPVTDYVKPMTELRTQLSRAPGAASPPAGTPAQRQAALALVLLVPVAGLAGGLVALQSQGIALLASGLLAASGGVLIAALGRLYPHRSLGLCNLVTLTRLAGVAVLAALLAAPETLRGDGAQAWAGLAIAGAVLALDGVDGWAARRARLQSRFGARFDMEVDAALALVLALLAWQTGKVGAWVLALGALRPAFALAALHWHWLARPLPEGLARKAVCVVQIGVLTALLAPAVTAPLAGWLAAGALVLLLASFGRDTLWLWRRMRR
;
A
#
# COMPACT_ATOMS: atom_id res chain seq x y z
N MET A 1 1.89 -16.35 20.25
CA MET A 1 1.90 -16.28 18.77
C MET A 1 0.51 -15.79 18.31
N SER A 2 0.21 -14.52 18.45
CA SER A 2 -1.03 -13.92 17.95
C SER A 2 -0.62 -12.76 17.05
N ALA A 3 -0.47 -13.04 15.77
CA ALA A 3 -0.26 -12.03 14.76
C ALA A 3 -1.62 -11.37 14.49
N LEU A 4 -1.67 -10.05 14.67
CA LEU A 4 -2.80 -9.23 14.30
C LEU A 4 -3.05 -9.32 12.80
N THR A 5 -3.96 -10.19 12.41
CA THR A 5 -4.69 -10.09 11.18
C THR A 5 -5.98 -9.37 11.53
N LEU A 6 -6.03 -8.06 11.25
CA LEU A 6 -7.32 -7.37 11.25
C LEU A 6 -8.20 -8.01 10.18
N PRO A 7 -9.44 -8.40 10.52
CA PRO A 7 -10.36 -8.92 9.53
C PRO A 7 -10.63 -7.86 8.45
N VAL A 8 -10.90 -8.29 7.24
CA VAL A 8 -11.31 -7.43 6.10
C VAL A 8 -12.55 -6.56 6.46
N THR A 9 -13.28 -6.93 7.49
CA THR A 9 -14.38 -6.13 8.09
C THR A 9 -13.98 -4.79 8.65
N ASP A 10 -12.74 -4.63 9.10
CA ASP A 10 -12.30 -3.30 9.50
C ASP A 10 -12.04 -2.41 8.27
N TYR A 11 -12.00 -3.02 7.07
CA TYR A 11 -11.94 -2.34 5.79
C TYR A 11 -13.29 -1.72 5.38
N VAL A 12 -14.38 -2.33 5.79
CA VAL A 12 -15.74 -1.97 5.35
C VAL A 12 -16.65 -1.75 6.55
N LYS A 13 -16.14 -1.36 7.69
CA LYS A 13 -17.03 -0.62 8.59
C LYS A 13 -17.48 0.61 7.81
N PRO A 14 -18.79 0.67 7.49
CA PRO A 14 -19.27 1.66 6.54
C PRO A 14 -18.81 3.03 7.01
N MET A 15 -18.48 3.91 6.07
CA MET A 15 -18.26 5.34 6.32
C MET A 15 -19.37 5.92 7.21
N THR A 16 -20.53 5.29 7.26
CA THR A 16 -21.63 5.55 8.17
C THR A 16 -21.31 5.28 9.64
N GLU A 17 -20.56 4.23 10.00
CA GLU A 17 -20.11 4.03 11.39
C GLU A 17 -19.02 5.01 11.78
N LEU A 18 -18.10 5.32 10.86
CA LEU A 18 -17.13 6.39 11.08
C LEU A 18 -17.84 7.75 11.24
N ARG A 19 -18.86 8.03 10.43
CA ARG A 19 -19.69 9.23 10.55
C ARG A 19 -20.48 9.24 11.86
N THR A 20 -21.01 8.11 12.29
CA THR A 20 -21.75 7.95 13.54
C THR A 20 -20.85 8.02 14.76
N GLN A 21 -19.64 7.50 14.71
CA GLN A 21 -18.61 7.66 15.76
C GLN A 21 -18.09 9.10 15.85
N LEU A 22 -17.97 9.78 14.71
CA LEU A 22 -17.60 11.21 14.65
C LEU A 22 -18.74 12.11 15.16
N SER A 23 -20.01 11.69 15.01
CA SER A 23 -21.18 12.46 15.48
C SER A 23 -21.56 12.17 16.93
N ARG A 24 -21.12 11.05 17.51
CA ARG A 24 -21.40 10.64 18.89
C ARG A 24 -20.31 11.01 19.91
N ALA A 25 -19.23 11.67 19.50
CA ALA A 25 -18.26 12.22 20.43
C ALA A 25 -18.90 13.42 21.16
N PRO A 26 -19.28 13.33 22.45
CA PRO A 26 -19.88 14.45 23.14
C PRO A 26 -18.83 15.55 23.29
N GLY A 27 -19.05 16.72 22.69
CA GLY A 27 -18.32 17.93 23.02
C GLY A 27 -16.81 17.90 22.78
N ALA A 28 -16.33 17.21 21.74
CA ALA A 28 -14.91 17.27 21.40
C ALA A 28 -14.59 18.70 20.95
N ALA A 29 -14.07 19.49 21.88
CA ALA A 29 -13.29 20.66 21.54
C ALA A 29 -12.28 20.24 20.47
N SER A 30 -12.12 21.05 19.42
CA SER A 30 -11.16 20.81 18.35
C SER A 30 -9.82 20.39 19.00
N PRO A 31 -9.28 19.20 18.65
CA PRO A 31 -8.07 18.75 19.32
C PRO A 31 -7.02 19.85 19.15
N PRO A 32 -6.24 20.16 20.21
CA PRO A 32 -5.23 21.20 20.14
C PRO A 32 -4.32 20.92 18.95
N ALA A 33 -4.07 21.92 18.13
CA ALA A 33 -3.27 21.81 16.92
C ALA A 33 -1.94 21.08 17.21
N GLY A 34 -1.79 19.87 16.64
CA GLY A 34 -0.56 19.11 16.65
C GLY A 34 -0.34 18.21 17.85
N THR A 35 -0.98 17.03 17.83
CA THR A 35 -0.56 15.92 18.72
C THR A 35 0.92 15.59 18.51
N PRO A 36 1.66 15.09 19.52
CA PRO A 36 3.05 14.66 19.34
C PRO A 36 3.27 13.72 18.17
N ALA A 37 2.33 12.78 17.93
CA ALA A 37 2.37 11.87 16.78
C ALA A 37 2.27 12.62 15.44
N GLN A 38 1.40 13.64 15.35
CA GLN A 38 1.30 14.48 14.16
C GLN A 38 2.58 15.27 13.90
N ARG A 39 3.19 15.84 14.96
CA ARG A 39 4.47 16.56 14.84
C ARG A 39 5.59 15.64 14.36
N GLN A 40 5.67 14.40 14.88
CA GLN A 40 6.66 13.42 14.43
C GLN A 40 6.43 13.02 12.97
N ALA A 41 5.18 12.81 12.54
CA ALA A 41 4.85 12.54 11.15
C ALA A 41 5.19 13.72 10.23
N ALA A 42 4.91 14.96 10.67
CA ALA A 42 5.26 16.16 9.91
C ALA A 42 6.78 16.32 9.75
N LEU A 43 7.54 16.12 10.82
CA LEU A 43 9.01 16.17 10.76
C LEU A 43 9.57 15.08 9.83
N ALA A 44 9.05 13.86 9.90
CA ALA A 44 9.44 12.79 9.00
C ALA A 44 9.13 13.14 7.54
N LEU A 45 7.97 13.75 7.25
CA LEU A 45 7.61 14.20 5.90
C LEU A 45 8.53 15.31 5.40
N VAL A 46 8.90 16.28 6.24
CA VAL A 46 9.85 17.35 5.87
C VAL A 46 11.17 16.77 5.38
N LEU A 47 11.61 15.63 5.95
CA LEU A 47 12.82 14.94 5.52
C LEU A 47 12.58 14.05 4.30
N LEU A 48 11.46 13.33 4.24
CA LEU A 48 11.18 12.34 3.19
C LEU A 48 10.74 12.98 1.87
N VAL A 49 10.05 14.13 1.89
CA VAL A 49 9.58 14.80 0.66
C VAL A 49 10.73 15.19 -0.27
N PRO A 50 11.79 15.89 0.17
CA PRO A 50 12.92 16.19 -0.71
C PRO A 50 13.69 14.92 -1.12
N VAL A 51 13.80 13.93 -0.24
CA VAL A 51 14.45 12.64 -0.58
C VAL A 51 13.68 11.92 -1.69
N ALA A 52 12.34 11.87 -1.61
CA ALA A 52 11.51 11.29 -2.65
C ALA A 52 11.64 12.06 -3.98
N GLY A 53 11.68 13.38 -3.91
CA GLY A 53 11.91 14.22 -5.09
C GLY A 53 13.26 13.95 -5.75
N LEU A 54 14.33 13.92 -4.95
CA LEU A 54 15.68 13.59 -5.44
C LEU A 54 15.73 12.19 -6.05
N ALA A 55 15.21 11.17 -5.36
CA ALA A 55 15.20 9.81 -5.85
C ALA A 55 14.44 9.69 -7.18
N GLY A 56 13.24 10.28 -7.28
CA GLY A 56 12.46 10.29 -8.52
C GLY A 56 13.17 11.01 -9.65
N GLY A 57 13.73 12.17 -9.38
CA GLY A 57 14.48 12.96 -10.36
C GLY A 57 15.76 12.26 -10.84
N LEU A 58 16.50 11.61 -9.96
CA LEU A 58 17.70 10.84 -10.32
C LEU A 58 17.37 9.62 -11.17
N VAL A 59 16.33 8.85 -10.81
CA VAL A 59 15.89 7.69 -11.57
C VAL A 59 15.40 8.10 -12.97
N ALA A 60 14.72 9.23 -13.10
CA ALA A 60 14.23 9.75 -14.37
C ALA A 60 15.23 10.72 -15.05
N LEU A 61 16.54 10.50 -14.91
CA LEU A 61 17.60 11.32 -15.51
C LEU A 61 17.46 12.81 -15.19
N GLN A 62 17.32 13.15 -13.92
CA GLN A 62 17.20 14.51 -13.39
C GLN A 62 15.97 15.28 -13.91
N SER A 63 14.89 14.57 -14.25
CA SER A 63 13.63 15.21 -14.63
C SER A 63 13.03 15.97 -13.45
N GLN A 64 13.01 17.31 -13.54
CA GLN A 64 12.40 18.15 -12.51
C GLN A 64 10.89 17.85 -12.35
N GLY A 65 10.20 17.54 -13.45
CA GLY A 65 8.79 17.17 -13.44
C GLY A 65 8.52 15.93 -12.57
N ILE A 66 9.32 14.89 -12.71
CA ILE A 66 9.20 13.66 -11.92
C ILE A 66 9.57 13.93 -10.45
N ALA A 67 10.61 14.71 -10.19
CA ALA A 67 10.98 15.12 -8.83
C ALA A 67 9.84 15.87 -8.12
N LEU A 68 9.22 16.82 -8.80
CA LEU A 68 8.07 17.58 -8.26
C LEU A 68 6.85 16.68 -8.06
N LEU A 69 6.59 15.77 -9.00
CA LEU A 69 5.47 14.83 -8.90
C LEU A 69 5.63 13.88 -7.71
N ALA A 70 6.81 13.28 -7.54
CA ALA A 70 7.10 12.42 -6.38
C ALA A 70 6.94 13.16 -5.05
N SER A 71 7.52 14.36 -4.96
CA SER A 71 7.40 15.24 -3.79
C SER A 71 5.94 15.61 -3.50
N GLY A 72 5.19 15.99 -4.54
CA GLY A 72 3.77 16.37 -4.44
C GLY A 72 2.88 15.22 -4.01
N LEU A 73 3.06 14.03 -4.57
CA LEU A 73 2.32 12.83 -4.20
C LEU A 73 2.57 12.45 -2.73
N LEU A 74 3.83 12.50 -2.28
CA LEU A 74 4.16 12.22 -0.89
C LEU A 74 3.62 13.29 0.04
N ALA A 75 3.73 14.57 -0.31
CA ALA A 75 3.20 15.66 0.51
C ALA A 75 1.67 15.58 0.65
N ALA A 76 0.96 15.29 -0.44
CA ALA A 76 -0.49 15.15 -0.43
C ALA A 76 -0.95 13.95 0.41
N SER A 77 -0.38 12.76 0.17
CA SER A 77 -0.73 11.54 0.91
C SER A 77 -0.33 11.65 2.39
N GLY A 78 0.83 12.24 2.67
CA GLY A 78 1.29 12.50 4.03
C GLY A 78 0.44 13.53 4.77
N GLY A 79 -0.07 14.56 4.08
CA GLY A 79 -1.02 15.52 4.63
C GLY A 79 -2.34 14.84 5.06
N VAL A 80 -2.87 13.93 4.23
CA VAL A 80 -4.03 13.11 4.58
C VAL A 80 -3.74 12.24 5.81
N LEU A 81 -2.56 11.63 5.87
CA LEU A 81 -2.11 10.84 7.02
C LEU A 81 -2.07 11.68 8.30
N ILE A 82 -1.48 12.88 8.27
CA ILE A 82 -1.41 13.79 9.44
C ILE A 82 -2.81 14.16 9.92
N ALA A 83 -3.72 14.48 9.00
CA ALA A 83 -5.11 14.77 9.35
C ALA A 83 -5.82 13.58 9.99
N ALA A 84 -5.57 12.36 9.49
CA ALA A 84 -6.12 11.13 10.04
C ALA A 84 -5.54 10.78 11.41
N LEU A 85 -4.22 10.98 11.61
CA LEU A 85 -3.55 10.78 12.91
C LEU A 85 -4.18 11.62 14.02
N GLY A 86 -4.54 12.88 13.75
CA GLY A 86 -5.15 13.75 14.75
C GLY A 86 -6.52 13.30 15.22
N ARG A 87 -7.25 12.51 14.40
CA ARG A 87 -8.63 12.08 14.68
C ARG A 87 -8.74 10.63 15.15
N LEU A 88 -7.85 9.76 14.68
CA LEU A 88 -8.04 8.31 14.77
C LEU A 88 -6.90 7.60 15.52
N TYR A 89 -5.79 8.28 15.80
CA TYR A 89 -4.63 7.61 16.38
C TYR A 89 -4.62 7.68 17.91
N PRO A 90 -4.61 6.54 18.63
CA PRO A 90 -4.78 6.52 20.08
C PRO A 90 -3.51 6.82 20.87
N HIS A 91 -2.32 6.76 20.24
CA HIS A 91 -1.05 6.89 20.94
C HIS A 91 -0.47 8.29 20.82
N ARG A 92 0.33 8.70 21.83
CA ARG A 92 1.03 10.00 21.81
C ARG A 92 2.22 10.04 20.85
N SER A 93 2.89 8.90 20.61
CA SER A 93 4.05 8.80 19.70
C SER A 93 3.68 8.01 18.45
N LEU A 94 4.25 8.38 17.29
CA LEU A 94 3.98 7.74 16.00
C LEU A 94 4.40 6.26 15.99
N GLY A 95 5.47 5.92 16.72
CA GLY A 95 6.05 4.58 16.75
C GLY A 95 6.87 4.24 15.50
N LEU A 96 7.86 3.35 15.67
CA LEU A 96 8.77 2.95 14.59
C LEU A 96 8.02 2.30 13.41
N CYS A 97 6.98 1.50 13.68
CA CYS A 97 6.19 0.85 12.63
C CYS A 97 5.59 1.86 11.66
N ASN A 98 4.89 2.88 12.17
CA ASN A 98 4.28 3.90 11.33
C ASN A 98 5.32 4.75 10.59
N LEU A 99 6.52 4.94 11.17
CA LEU A 99 7.62 5.63 10.51
C LEU A 99 8.15 4.80 9.34
N VAL A 100 8.31 3.48 9.49
CA VAL A 100 8.69 2.58 8.39
C VAL A 100 7.63 2.59 7.30
N THR A 101 6.34 2.49 7.66
CA THR A 101 5.24 2.57 6.68
C THR A 101 5.23 3.92 5.95
N LEU A 102 5.56 5.04 6.63
CA LEU A 102 5.70 6.34 6.01
C LEU A 102 6.88 6.40 5.02
N THR A 103 8.01 5.76 5.36
CA THR A 103 9.15 5.62 4.45
C THR A 103 8.78 4.78 3.22
N ARG A 104 8.00 3.71 3.40
CA ARG A 104 7.44 2.91 2.30
C ARG A 104 6.52 3.75 1.40
N LEU A 105 5.67 4.59 2.00
CA LEU A 105 4.83 5.53 1.26
C LEU A 105 5.65 6.49 0.39
N ALA A 106 6.83 6.94 0.89
CA ALA A 106 7.75 7.75 0.09
C ALA A 106 8.26 6.98 -1.14
N GLY A 107 8.66 5.72 -0.97
CA GLY A 107 9.04 4.86 -2.08
C GLY A 107 7.91 4.62 -3.09
N VAL A 108 6.68 4.41 -2.60
CA VAL A 108 5.49 4.29 -3.45
C VAL A 108 5.25 5.58 -4.25
N ALA A 109 5.42 6.77 -3.64
CA ALA A 109 5.28 8.05 -4.33
C ALA A 109 6.31 8.23 -5.44
N VAL A 110 7.57 7.79 -5.22
CA VAL A 110 8.61 7.77 -6.27
C VAL A 110 8.20 6.85 -7.42
N LEU A 111 7.81 5.60 -7.12
CA LEU A 111 7.38 4.65 -8.13
C LEU A 111 6.15 5.16 -8.90
N ALA A 112 5.19 5.78 -8.22
CA ALA A 112 4.01 6.37 -8.85
C ALA A 112 4.38 7.54 -9.78
N ALA A 113 5.37 8.35 -9.42
CA ALA A 113 5.85 9.44 -10.28
C ALA A 113 6.49 8.90 -11.58
N LEU A 114 7.13 7.73 -11.54
CA LEU A 114 7.72 7.08 -12.73
C LEU A 114 6.66 6.66 -13.76
N LEU A 115 5.38 6.56 -13.39
CA LEU A 115 4.29 6.33 -14.34
C LEU A 115 4.20 7.45 -15.40
N ALA A 116 4.68 8.65 -15.09
CA ALA A 116 4.74 9.77 -16.04
C ALA A 116 5.96 9.72 -16.97
N ALA A 117 6.88 8.76 -16.78
CA ALA A 117 8.08 8.56 -17.61
C ALA A 117 8.26 7.07 -17.92
N PRO A 118 7.35 6.44 -18.68
CA PRO A 118 7.31 4.99 -18.90
C PRO A 118 8.57 4.44 -19.57
N GLU A 119 9.30 5.25 -20.34
CA GLU A 119 10.57 4.88 -20.96
C GLU A 119 11.68 4.61 -19.93
N THR A 120 11.59 5.20 -18.74
CA THR A 120 12.58 5.04 -17.66
C THR A 120 12.78 3.58 -17.25
N LEU A 121 11.71 2.79 -17.26
CA LEU A 121 11.74 1.38 -16.84
C LEU A 121 11.77 0.39 -18.01
N ARG A 122 11.81 0.89 -19.26
CA ARG A 122 11.96 0.07 -20.45
C ARG A 122 13.44 -0.21 -20.72
N GLY A 123 13.76 -1.45 -21.08
CA GLY A 123 15.13 -1.86 -21.35
C GLY A 123 15.90 -2.32 -20.10
N ASP A 124 17.23 -2.26 -20.20
CA ASP A 124 18.19 -2.80 -19.20
C ASP A 124 19.09 -1.71 -18.60
N GLY A 125 18.75 -0.45 -18.79
CA GLY A 125 19.50 0.69 -18.30
C GLY A 125 19.55 0.81 -16.77
N ALA A 126 20.48 1.63 -16.28
CA ALA A 126 20.66 1.88 -14.85
C ALA A 126 19.37 2.37 -14.16
N GLN A 127 18.52 3.09 -14.87
CA GLN A 127 17.24 3.58 -14.35
C GLN A 127 16.24 2.45 -14.07
N ALA A 128 16.18 1.43 -14.92
CA ALA A 128 15.32 0.27 -14.70
C ALA A 128 15.78 -0.52 -13.46
N TRP A 129 17.09 -0.68 -13.28
CA TRP A 129 17.67 -1.27 -12.08
C TRP A 129 17.44 -0.42 -10.83
N ALA A 130 17.50 0.90 -10.94
CA ALA A 130 17.20 1.80 -9.83
C ALA A 130 15.71 1.73 -9.42
N GLY A 131 14.80 1.71 -10.38
CA GLY A 131 13.36 1.49 -10.13
C GLY A 131 13.09 0.16 -9.44
N LEU A 132 13.72 -0.93 -9.90
CA LEU A 132 13.67 -2.24 -9.25
C LEU A 132 14.21 -2.19 -7.81
N ALA A 133 15.35 -1.51 -7.60
CA ALA A 133 15.95 -1.38 -6.27
C ALA A 133 15.02 -0.63 -5.29
N ILE A 134 14.35 0.43 -5.75
CA ILE A 134 13.35 1.15 -4.94
C ILE A 134 12.16 0.23 -4.60
N ALA A 135 11.62 -0.49 -5.59
CA ALA A 135 10.51 -1.42 -5.37
C ALA A 135 10.89 -2.54 -4.40
N GLY A 136 12.11 -3.11 -4.57
CA GLY A 136 12.66 -4.12 -3.66
C GLY A 136 12.89 -3.60 -2.24
N ALA A 137 13.37 -2.36 -2.09
CA ALA A 137 13.55 -1.72 -0.79
C ALA A 137 12.21 -1.50 -0.08
N VAL A 138 11.17 -1.03 -0.79
CA VAL A 138 9.82 -0.87 -0.25
C VAL A 138 9.26 -2.21 0.22
N LEU A 139 9.44 -3.28 -0.56
CA LEU A 139 9.03 -4.63 -0.19
C LEU A 139 9.81 -5.17 1.02
N ALA A 140 11.13 -4.95 1.07
CA ALA A 140 11.96 -5.39 2.20
C ALA A 140 11.57 -4.68 3.50
N LEU A 141 11.27 -3.37 3.44
CA LEU A 141 10.82 -2.59 4.59
C LEU A 141 9.50 -3.12 5.18
N ASP A 142 8.62 -3.71 4.37
CA ASP A 142 7.39 -4.38 4.82
C ASP A 142 7.69 -5.55 5.78
N GLY A 143 8.73 -6.32 5.49
CA GLY A 143 9.20 -7.37 6.40
C GLY A 143 9.74 -6.84 7.72
N VAL A 144 10.39 -5.67 7.69
CA VAL A 144 11.01 -5.02 8.85
C VAL A 144 9.96 -4.42 9.78
N ASP A 145 8.94 -3.73 9.25
CA ASP A 145 7.90 -3.12 10.08
C ASP A 145 7.04 -4.16 10.80
N GLY A 146 6.73 -5.28 10.15
CA GLY A 146 6.07 -6.41 10.77
C GLY A 146 6.87 -7.01 11.94
N TRP A 147 8.20 -7.05 11.84
CA TRP A 147 9.07 -7.48 12.94
C TRP A 147 9.13 -6.42 14.06
N ALA A 148 9.31 -5.14 13.71
CA ALA A 148 9.37 -4.02 14.66
C ALA A 148 8.06 -3.84 15.43
N ALA A 149 6.91 -4.00 14.77
CA ALA A 149 5.58 -3.94 15.38
C ALA A 149 5.40 -4.98 16.48
N ARG A 150 5.84 -6.21 16.21
CA ARG A 150 5.78 -7.30 17.20
C ARG A 150 6.63 -7.01 18.44
N ARG A 151 7.78 -6.33 18.27
CA ARG A 151 8.72 -6.05 19.34
C ARG A 151 8.32 -4.84 20.19
N ALA A 152 7.72 -3.81 19.57
CA ALA A 152 7.44 -2.53 20.24
C ALA A 152 6.10 -2.49 20.99
N ARG A 153 5.20 -3.48 20.85
CA ARG A 153 3.83 -3.50 21.43
C ARG A 153 2.99 -2.24 21.13
N LEU A 154 3.36 -1.46 20.12
CA LEU A 154 2.67 -0.22 19.69
C LEU A 154 1.71 -0.50 18.54
N GLN A 155 1.13 -1.68 18.52
CA GLN A 155 0.15 -2.06 17.50
C GLN A 155 -1.12 -1.24 17.69
N SER A 156 -1.58 -0.60 16.61
CA SER A 156 -2.84 0.13 16.60
C SER A 156 -3.68 -0.27 15.38
N ARG A 157 -5.01 -0.20 15.51
CA ARG A 157 -5.91 -0.42 14.37
C ARG A 157 -5.63 0.56 13.24
N PHE A 158 -5.28 1.80 13.58
CA PHE A 158 -4.90 2.82 12.62
C PHE A 158 -3.63 2.44 11.85
N GLY A 159 -2.56 2.06 12.56
CA GLY A 159 -1.29 1.67 11.93
C GLY A 159 -1.44 0.48 10.99
N ALA A 160 -2.17 -0.56 11.41
CA ALA A 160 -2.44 -1.71 10.56
C ALA A 160 -3.28 -1.36 9.31
N ARG A 161 -4.23 -0.42 9.42
CA ARG A 161 -4.98 0.07 8.27
C ARG A 161 -4.13 0.90 7.34
N PHE A 162 -3.30 1.79 7.89
CA PHE A 162 -2.37 2.60 7.12
C PHE A 162 -1.40 1.73 6.31
N ASP A 163 -0.83 0.70 6.92
CA ASP A 163 0.03 -0.27 6.26
C ASP A 163 -0.68 -0.98 5.09
N MET A 164 -1.90 -1.46 5.33
CA MET A 164 -2.72 -2.09 4.29
C MET A 164 -3.02 -1.18 3.10
N GLU A 165 -3.24 0.13 3.32
CA GLU A 165 -3.49 1.09 2.23
C GLU A 165 -2.21 1.35 1.42
N VAL A 166 -1.04 1.41 2.10
CA VAL A 166 0.25 1.53 1.43
C VAL A 166 0.55 0.29 0.58
N ASP A 167 0.26 -0.91 1.08
CA ASP A 167 0.40 -2.16 0.31
C ASP A 167 -0.50 -2.19 -0.92
N ALA A 168 -1.76 -1.77 -0.79
CA ALA A 168 -2.69 -1.71 -1.90
C ALA A 168 -2.23 -0.70 -2.97
N ALA A 169 -1.74 0.47 -2.53
CA ALA A 169 -1.18 1.47 -3.43
C ALA A 169 0.08 0.95 -4.13
N LEU A 170 0.98 0.28 -3.40
CA LEU A 170 2.18 -0.34 -3.98
C LEU A 170 1.81 -1.37 -5.05
N ALA A 171 0.90 -2.30 -4.75
CA ALA A 171 0.48 -3.32 -5.71
C ALA A 171 -0.12 -2.71 -6.98
N LEU A 172 -0.95 -1.66 -6.84
CA LEU A 172 -1.55 -0.97 -7.97
C LEU A 172 -0.49 -0.25 -8.83
N VAL A 173 0.42 0.49 -8.18
CA VAL A 173 1.50 1.21 -8.87
C VAL A 173 2.43 0.24 -9.59
N LEU A 174 2.84 -0.85 -8.92
CA LEU A 174 3.69 -1.88 -9.53
C LEU A 174 3.00 -2.57 -10.72
N ALA A 175 1.70 -2.83 -10.66
CA ALA A 175 0.95 -3.41 -11.76
C ALA A 175 0.87 -2.46 -12.97
N LEU A 176 0.68 -1.16 -12.73
CA LEU A 176 0.70 -0.13 -13.77
C LEU A 176 2.10 -0.02 -14.41
N LEU A 177 3.15 0.03 -13.61
CA LEU A 177 4.53 0.06 -14.09
C LEU A 177 4.87 -1.21 -14.90
N ALA A 178 4.50 -2.41 -14.39
CA ALA A 178 4.69 -3.68 -15.10
C ALA A 178 4.00 -3.69 -16.46
N TRP A 179 2.77 -3.16 -16.55
CA TRP A 179 2.09 -2.98 -17.84
C TRP A 179 2.85 -2.03 -18.76
N GLN A 180 3.33 -0.89 -18.26
CA GLN A 180 4.05 0.10 -19.05
C GLN A 180 5.40 -0.41 -19.57
N THR A 181 6.02 -1.42 -18.93
CA THR A 181 7.25 -2.04 -19.47
C THR A 181 7.01 -2.77 -20.80
N GLY A 182 5.75 -3.11 -21.11
CA GLY A 182 5.40 -3.86 -22.34
C GLY A 182 5.70 -5.35 -22.28
N LYS A 183 6.24 -5.88 -21.17
CA LYS A 183 6.57 -7.32 -21.03
C LYS A 183 5.32 -8.19 -20.84
N VAL A 184 4.23 -7.60 -20.33
CA VAL A 184 2.95 -8.26 -20.07
C VAL A 184 1.79 -7.38 -20.56
N GLY A 185 0.67 -8.00 -20.94
CA GLY A 185 -0.52 -7.29 -21.37
C GLY A 185 -1.27 -6.59 -20.23
N ALA A 186 -2.27 -5.76 -20.56
CA ALA A 186 -3.07 -5.00 -19.59
C ALA A 186 -3.78 -5.84 -18.52
N TRP A 187 -3.95 -7.15 -18.74
CA TRP A 187 -4.53 -8.05 -17.74
C TRP A 187 -3.73 -8.12 -16.43
N VAL A 188 -2.42 -7.76 -16.44
CA VAL A 188 -1.60 -7.68 -15.23
C VAL A 188 -2.15 -6.65 -14.23
N LEU A 189 -2.91 -5.65 -14.70
CA LEU A 189 -3.56 -4.67 -13.85
C LEU A 189 -4.52 -5.32 -12.85
N ALA A 190 -5.08 -6.50 -13.16
CA ALA A 190 -5.91 -7.25 -12.23
C ALA A 190 -5.16 -7.61 -10.94
N LEU A 191 -3.84 -7.85 -11.00
CA LEU A 191 -3.02 -8.09 -9.81
C LEU A 191 -3.06 -6.90 -8.83
N GLY A 192 -2.99 -5.67 -9.33
CA GLY A 192 -3.04 -4.47 -8.48
C GLY A 192 -4.47 -4.03 -8.13
N ALA A 193 -5.43 -4.23 -9.05
CA ALA A 193 -6.78 -3.69 -8.93
C ALA A 193 -7.75 -4.57 -8.15
N LEU A 194 -7.51 -5.88 -8.02
CA LEU A 194 -8.49 -6.82 -7.42
C LEU A 194 -8.84 -6.44 -5.98
N ARG A 195 -7.87 -6.01 -5.19
CA ARG A 195 -8.09 -5.61 -3.80
C ARG A 195 -8.91 -4.32 -3.65
N PRO A 196 -8.56 -3.19 -4.30
CA PRO A 196 -9.42 -2.01 -4.28
C PRO A 196 -10.80 -2.26 -4.91
N ALA A 197 -10.89 -3.08 -5.96
CA ALA A 197 -12.16 -3.47 -6.54
C ALA A 197 -13.04 -4.25 -5.55
N PHE A 198 -12.46 -5.19 -4.80
CA PHE A 198 -13.17 -5.91 -3.73
C PHE A 198 -13.63 -4.97 -2.61
N ALA A 199 -12.81 -3.99 -2.22
CA ALA A 199 -13.19 -2.99 -1.23
C ALA A 199 -14.35 -2.12 -1.70
N LEU A 200 -14.35 -1.68 -2.97
CA LEU A 200 -15.45 -0.95 -3.58
C LEU A 200 -16.72 -1.80 -3.68
N ALA A 201 -16.59 -3.08 -4.09
CA ALA A 201 -17.70 -4.01 -4.12
C ALA A 201 -18.34 -4.20 -2.74
N ALA A 202 -17.52 -4.24 -1.69
CA ALA A 202 -17.98 -4.37 -0.31
C ALA A 202 -18.73 -3.13 0.21
N LEU A 203 -18.54 -1.95 -0.39
CA LEU A 203 -19.35 -0.75 -0.11
C LEU A 203 -20.80 -0.92 -0.66
N HIS A 204 -20.94 -1.63 -1.78
CA HIS A 204 -22.24 -1.88 -2.40
C HIS A 204 -22.90 -3.14 -1.83
N TRP A 205 -22.16 -4.22 -1.66
CA TRP A 205 -22.63 -5.50 -1.11
C TRP A 205 -22.14 -5.72 0.31
N HIS A 206 -22.91 -5.28 1.31
CA HIS A 206 -22.55 -5.32 2.73
C HIS A 206 -22.17 -6.71 3.26
N TRP A 207 -22.59 -7.81 2.61
CA TRP A 207 -22.20 -9.16 2.99
C TRP A 207 -20.72 -9.47 2.72
N LEU A 208 -20.10 -8.78 1.75
CA LEU A 208 -18.64 -8.87 1.49
C LEU A 208 -17.80 -8.20 2.61
N ALA A 209 -18.44 -7.32 3.37
CA ALA A 209 -17.81 -6.61 4.47
C ALA A 209 -17.69 -7.44 5.76
N ARG A 210 -18.23 -8.66 5.81
CA ARG A 210 -18.21 -9.50 7.00
C ARG A 210 -16.78 -9.99 7.33
N PRO A 211 -16.46 -10.23 8.64
CA PRO A 211 -15.14 -10.70 9.06
C PRO A 211 -14.81 -12.05 8.45
N LEU A 212 -13.64 -12.09 7.82
CA LEU A 212 -13.04 -13.32 7.34
C LEU A 212 -12.15 -13.93 8.44
N PRO A 213 -12.10 -15.26 8.59
CA PRO A 213 -11.17 -15.88 9.53
C PRO A 213 -9.72 -15.57 9.15
N GLU A 214 -8.86 -15.51 10.14
CA GLU A 214 -7.41 -15.32 9.90
C GLU A 214 -6.85 -16.44 9.02
N GLY A 215 -6.00 -16.08 8.02
CA GLY A 215 -5.43 -17.06 7.11
C GLY A 215 -4.00 -16.72 6.71
N LEU A 216 -3.05 -17.60 7.07
CA LEU A 216 -1.65 -17.51 6.62
C LEU A 216 -1.54 -17.57 5.09
N ALA A 217 -2.39 -18.38 4.44
CA ALA A 217 -2.42 -18.51 2.99
C ALA A 217 -2.72 -17.17 2.28
N ARG A 218 -3.61 -16.34 2.84
CA ARG A 218 -3.89 -14.99 2.31
C ARG A 218 -2.66 -14.08 2.34
N LYS A 219 -1.93 -14.09 3.47
CA LYS A 219 -0.69 -13.33 3.60
C LYS A 219 0.35 -13.80 2.60
N ALA A 220 0.52 -15.11 2.47
CA ALA A 220 1.46 -15.68 1.49
C ALA A 220 1.12 -15.25 0.06
N VAL A 221 -0.17 -15.27 -0.32
CA VAL A 221 -0.61 -14.82 -1.65
C VAL A 221 -0.31 -13.34 -1.87
N CYS A 222 -0.53 -12.45 -0.88
CA CYS A 222 -0.17 -11.04 -0.99
C CYS A 222 1.33 -10.84 -1.17
N VAL A 223 2.17 -11.55 -0.40
CA VAL A 223 3.63 -11.47 -0.53
C VAL A 223 4.08 -11.96 -1.92
N VAL A 224 3.54 -13.08 -2.41
CA VAL A 224 3.83 -13.59 -3.76
C VAL A 224 3.40 -12.58 -4.82
N GLN A 225 2.21 -11.99 -4.69
CA GLN A 225 1.70 -10.98 -5.62
C GLN A 225 2.64 -9.78 -5.74
N ILE A 226 3.02 -9.15 -4.60
CA ILE A 226 3.89 -7.98 -4.62
C ILE A 226 5.30 -8.38 -5.07
N GLY A 227 5.80 -9.53 -4.65
CA GLY A 227 7.08 -10.08 -5.08
C GLY A 227 7.16 -10.31 -6.59
N VAL A 228 6.12 -10.91 -7.18
CA VAL A 228 6.03 -11.10 -8.64
C VAL A 228 5.95 -9.75 -9.35
N LEU A 229 5.07 -8.84 -8.91
CA LEU A 229 4.96 -7.49 -9.51
C LEU A 229 6.30 -6.75 -9.46
N THR A 230 7.05 -6.86 -8.36
CA THR A 230 8.40 -6.28 -8.25
C THR A 230 9.36 -6.96 -9.24
N ALA A 231 9.34 -8.30 -9.34
CA ALA A 231 10.18 -9.04 -10.27
C ALA A 231 9.90 -8.70 -11.74
N LEU A 232 8.66 -8.35 -12.11
CA LEU A 232 8.32 -7.92 -13.48
C LEU A 232 9.03 -6.63 -13.90
N LEU A 233 9.45 -5.77 -12.95
CA LEU A 233 10.24 -4.59 -13.26
C LEU A 233 11.71 -4.95 -13.56
N ALA A 234 12.18 -6.12 -13.13
CA ALA A 234 13.56 -6.51 -13.35
C ALA A 234 13.90 -6.58 -14.85
N PRO A 235 14.97 -5.92 -15.33
CA PRO A 235 15.39 -6.00 -16.72
C PRO A 235 15.66 -7.44 -17.18
N ALA A 236 16.18 -8.30 -16.31
CA ALA A 236 16.47 -9.70 -16.60
C ALA A 236 15.21 -10.56 -16.85
N VAL A 237 14.02 -10.10 -16.42
CA VAL A 237 12.76 -10.83 -16.63
C VAL A 237 12.19 -10.43 -18.00
N THR A 238 12.31 -11.34 -18.96
CA THR A 238 11.86 -11.15 -20.34
C THR A 238 10.39 -11.54 -20.52
N ALA A 239 9.77 -11.14 -21.63
CA ALA A 239 8.35 -11.30 -21.90
C ALA A 239 7.78 -12.71 -21.67
N PRO A 240 8.35 -13.85 -22.13
CA PRO A 240 7.77 -15.16 -21.89
C PRO A 240 7.71 -15.50 -20.40
N LEU A 241 8.82 -15.30 -19.66
CA LEU A 241 8.89 -15.55 -18.23
C LEU A 241 7.99 -14.61 -17.44
N ALA A 242 7.99 -13.30 -17.80
CA ALA A 242 7.11 -12.30 -17.19
C ALA A 242 5.64 -12.72 -17.27
N GLY A 243 5.20 -13.20 -18.43
CA GLY A 243 3.85 -13.69 -18.65
C GLY A 243 3.48 -14.85 -17.73
N TRP A 244 4.35 -15.85 -17.62
CA TRP A 244 4.12 -17.02 -16.76
C TRP A 244 4.09 -16.66 -15.27
N LEU A 245 5.01 -15.81 -14.81
CA LEU A 245 5.05 -15.34 -13.42
C LEU A 245 3.77 -14.56 -13.07
N ALA A 246 3.38 -13.62 -13.93
CA ALA A 246 2.18 -12.82 -13.71
C ALA A 246 0.89 -13.68 -13.74
N ALA A 247 0.79 -14.63 -14.68
CA ALA A 247 -0.34 -15.54 -14.77
C ALA A 247 -0.46 -16.44 -13.53
N GLY A 248 0.65 -17.02 -13.08
CA GLY A 248 0.68 -17.82 -11.85
C GLY A 248 0.24 -17.02 -10.61
N ALA A 249 0.75 -15.80 -10.45
CA ALA A 249 0.34 -14.93 -9.37
C ALA A 249 -1.15 -14.55 -9.45
N LEU A 250 -1.67 -14.29 -10.66
CA LEU A 250 -3.08 -13.97 -10.86
C LEU A 250 -3.99 -15.14 -10.52
N VAL A 251 -3.63 -16.35 -10.92
CA VAL A 251 -4.39 -17.57 -10.58
C VAL A 251 -4.43 -17.76 -9.05
N LEU A 252 -3.29 -17.63 -8.37
CA LEU A 252 -3.23 -17.72 -6.91
C LEU A 252 -4.09 -16.66 -6.23
N LEU A 253 -4.05 -15.43 -6.74
CA LEU A 253 -4.83 -14.32 -6.21
C LEU A 253 -6.33 -14.55 -6.39
N LEU A 254 -6.77 -14.93 -7.61
CA LEU A 254 -8.17 -15.21 -7.91
C LEU A 254 -8.69 -16.40 -7.10
N ALA A 255 -7.89 -17.46 -6.93
CA ALA A 255 -8.25 -18.59 -6.09
C ALA A 255 -8.43 -18.18 -4.62
N SER A 256 -7.55 -17.31 -4.10
CA SER A 256 -7.66 -16.80 -2.73
C SER A 256 -8.91 -15.94 -2.54
N PHE A 257 -9.15 -14.97 -3.43
CA PHE A 257 -10.34 -14.11 -3.36
C PHE A 257 -11.64 -14.89 -3.63
N GLY A 258 -11.62 -15.83 -4.58
CA GLY A 258 -12.78 -16.70 -4.88
C GLY A 258 -13.17 -17.55 -3.68
N ARG A 259 -12.19 -18.16 -3.00
CA ARG A 259 -12.43 -18.92 -1.76
C ARG A 259 -13.06 -18.04 -0.67
N ASP A 260 -12.52 -16.84 -0.46
CA ASP A 260 -12.99 -15.93 0.56
C ASP A 260 -14.41 -15.41 0.24
N THR A 261 -14.66 -15.06 -1.01
CA THR A 261 -16.00 -14.66 -1.49
C THR A 261 -17.02 -15.77 -1.35
N LEU A 262 -16.66 -17.00 -1.72
CA LEU A 262 -17.53 -18.18 -1.58
C LEU A 262 -17.86 -18.48 -0.11
N TRP A 263 -16.87 -18.32 0.78
CA TRP A 263 -17.08 -18.50 2.22
C TRP A 263 -18.04 -17.43 2.79
N LEU A 264 -17.88 -16.16 2.41
CA LEU A 264 -18.77 -15.07 2.79
C LEU A 264 -20.20 -15.29 2.28
N TRP A 265 -20.34 -15.71 1.02
CA TRP A 265 -21.63 -15.99 0.40
C TRP A 265 -22.38 -17.14 1.09
N ARG A 266 -21.68 -18.24 1.40
CA ARG A 266 -22.26 -19.36 2.14
C ARG A 266 -22.75 -18.94 3.54
N ARG A 267 -22.08 -18.00 4.16
CA ARG A 267 -22.45 -17.49 5.49
C ARG A 267 -23.57 -16.45 5.47
N MET A 268 -23.82 -15.85 4.31
CA MET A 268 -24.97 -14.96 4.10
C MET A 268 -26.27 -15.77 3.99
N ARG A 269 -26.20 -16.98 3.46
CA ARG A 269 -27.38 -17.85 3.23
C ARG A 269 -27.80 -18.66 4.46
N ARG A 270 -26.96 -18.70 5.50
CA ARG A 270 -27.29 -19.29 6.81
C ARG A 270 -27.81 -18.22 7.78
#